data_5123f95987523f50f9802673e8cb0093
#
_entry.id   5123f95987523f50f9802673e8cb0093
#
_cell.length_a   1.000
_cell.length_b   1.000
_cell.length_c   1.000
_cell.angle_alpha   90.00
_cell.angle_beta   90.00
_cell.angle_gamma   90.00
#
_symmetry.space_group_name_H-M   'P 1'
#
loop_
_entity.id
_entity.type
_entity.pdbx_description
1 polymer ?
#
loop_
_entity_poly.entity_id
_entity_poly.type
_entity_poly.pdbx_seq_one_letter_code
_entity_poly.pdbx_strand_id
1 'polypeptide(L)'
;NDLKKILVNKKIGKIYHCKIFYGNGTSRLVKKSKWRDKGKGVITDIGSHLIDLCLYWFGKDFKNINIIASNKFENNSPDHAIIKFNIKNIFIEIEMSLCMWKNTFRCDVIGSKGSAHLNSLCKWGKNFFELRERKLPSGQPKRKVFKKYSLKDPTWKLENLYLKKLIKKRYFGNLKNDLIINSFFKKI
;
A
#
# COMPACT_ATOMS: atom_id res chain seq x y z
N ASN A 1 -6.75 9.24 0.67
CA ASN A 1 -6.70 10.70 0.83
C ASN A 1 -6.52 11.16 2.29
N ASP A 2 -7.21 10.54 3.28
CA ASP A 2 -7.15 11.01 4.67
C ASP A 2 -5.76 10.80 5.29
N LEU A 3 -5.12 9.64 5.07
CA LEU A 3 -3.73 9.44 5.51
C LEU A 3 -2.79 10.49 4.90
N LYS A 4 -2.90 10.77 3.59
CA LYS A 4 -2.07 11.81 2.95
C LYS A 4 -2.21 13.17 3.65
N LYS A 5 -3.44 13.56 4.01
CA LYS A 5 -3.71 14.80 4.77
C LYS A 5 -3.02 14.77 6.16
N ILE A 6 -3.10 13.64 6.86
CA ILE A 6 -2.44 13.45 8.17
C ILE A 6 -0.92 13.62 8.06
N LEU A 7 -0.32 13.03 7.00
CA LEU A 7 1.12 13.10 6.76
C LEU A 7 1.58 14.53 6.37
N VAL A 8 0.88 15.17 5.43
CA VAL A 8 1.19 16.54 4.99
C VAL A 8 1.06 17.53 6.14
N ASN A 9 0.02 17.40 6.96
CA ASN A 9 -0.21 18.26 8.13
C ASN A 9 0.63 17.86 9.36
N LYS A 10 1.57 16.91 9.21
CA LYS A 10 2.48 16.43 10.26
C LYS A 10 1.76 16.05 11.57
N LYS A 11 0.51 15.55 11.50
CA LYS A 11 -0.31 15.22 12.68
C LYS A 11 0.32 14.17 13.58
N ILE A 12 1.09 13.23 13.00
CA ILE A 12 1.83 12.19 13.72
C ILE A 12 3.34 12.51 13.86
N GLY A 13 3.75 13.74 13.50
CA GLY A 13 5.13 14.20 13.62
C GLY A 13 6.07 13.62 12.56
N LYS A 14 7.36 13.46 12.90
CA LYS A 14 8.37 12.80 12.05
C LYS A 14 8.01 11.33 11.92
N ILE A 15 7.88 10.83 10.68
CA ILE A 15 7.57 9.43 10.44
C ILE A 15 8.82 8.58 10.68
N TYR A 16 8.67 7.49 11.41
CA TYR A 16 9.72 6.52 11.68
C TYR A 16 9.65 5.34 10.73
N HIS A 17 8.49 4.68 10.70
CA HIS A 17 8.28 3.54 9.82
C HIS A 17 6.84 3.39 9.36
N CYS A 18 6.67 2.64 8.28
CA CYS A 18 5.39 2.22 7.74
C CYS A 18 5.42 0.73 7.45
N LYS A 19 4.44 -0.01 7.97
CA LYS A 19 4.24 -1.41 7.63
C LYS A 19 2.93 -1.56 6.86
N ILE A 20 3.00 -2.23 5.70
CA ILE A 20 1.85 -2.47 4.84
C ILE A 20 1.72 -3.97 4.61
N PHE A 21 0.53 -4.51 4.81
CA PHE A 21 0.15 -5.84 4.38
C PHE A 21 -1.01 -5.75 3.38
N TYR A 22 -0.88 -6.46 2.26
CA TYR A 22 -2.01 -6.70 1.37
C TYR A 22 -2.03 -8.15 0.92
N GLY A 23 -3.15 -8.83 1.15
CA GLY A 23 -3.37 -10.20 0.75
C GLY A 23 -4.74 -10.43 0.14
N ASN A 24 -4.80 -11.37 -0.80
CA ASN A 24 -6.05 -11.85 -1.41
C ASN A 24 -5.96 -13.34 -1.72
N GLY A 25 -7.07 -13.95 -2.13
CA GLY A 25 -7.17 -15.39 -2.42
C GLY A 25 -7.12 -15.71 -3.92
N THR A 26 -6.25 -15.07 -4.69
CA THR A 26 -6.22 -15.23 -6.15
C THR A 26 -5.11 -16.15 -6.67
N SER A 27 -4.41 -16.90 -5.80
CA SER A 27 -3.28 -17.76 -6.18
C SER A 27 -3.63 -18.71 -7.33
N ARG A 28 -4.75 -19.44 -7.25
CA ARG A 28 -5.18 -20.37 -8.30
C ARG A 28 -5.55 -19.68 -9.62
N LEU A 29 -6.09 -18.46 -9.57
CA LEU A 29 -6.37 -17.67 -10.78
C LEU A 29 -5.06 -17.20 -11.42
N VAL A 30 -4.09 -16.82 -10.62
CA VAL A 30 -2.75 -16.45 -11.10
C VAL A 30 -2.05 -17.64 -11.70
N LYS A 31 -2.08 -18.82 -11.07
CA LYS A 31 -1.51 -20.06 -11.58
C LYS A 31 -2.01 -20.45 -12.96
N LYS A 32 -3.28 -20.19 -13.26
CA LYS A 32 -3.88 -20.43 -14.58
C LYS A 32 -3.44 -19.39 -15.64
N SER A 33 -2.83 -18.30 -15.23
CA SER A 33 -2.45 -17.18 -16.10
C SER A 33 -0.99 -17.31 -16.54
N LYS A 34 -0.75 -17.65 -17.82
CA LYS A 34 0.60 -17.83 -18.37
C LYS A 34 1.53 -16.61 -18.22
N TRP A 35 0.99 -15.41 -18.08
CA TRP A 35 1.76 -14.18 -17.96
C TRP A 35 1.92 -13.69 -16.50
N ARG A 36 0.96 -13.98 -15.61
CA ARG A 36 1.03 -13.58 -14.19
C ARG A 36 1.85 -14.54 -13.35
N ASP A 37 1.77 -15.85 -13.61
CA ASP A 37 2.54 -16.87 -12.90
C ASP A 37 3.97 -16.99 -13.46
N LYS A 38 4.66 -15.87 -13.61
CA LYS A 38 6.03 -15.78 -14.12
C LYS A 38 6.85 -14.71 -13.37
N GLY A 39 8.17 -14.81 -13.51
CA GLY A 39 9.11 -13.81 -13.00
C GLY A 39 8.99 -13.57 -11.51
N LYS A 40 8.72 -12.34 -11.13
CA LYS A 40 8.62 -11.89 -9.73
C LYS A 40 7.25 -12.09 -9.10
N GLY A 41 6.26 -12.64 -9.83
CA GLY A 41 4.93 -13.00 -9.33
C GLY A 41 4.25 -11.89 -8.54
N VAL A 42 3.87 -12.19 -7.29
CA VAL A 42 3.17 -11.26 -6.38
C VAL A 42 3.89 -9.91 -6.19
N ILE A 43 5.23 -9.92 -6.30
CA ILE A 43 6.05 -8.72 -6.13
C ILE A 43 5.73 -7.68 -7.20
N THR A 44 5.56 -8.09 -8.46
CA THR A 44 5.19 -7.19 -9.55
C THR A 44 3.68 -6.99 -9.64
N ASP A 45 2.87 -8.00 -9.33
CA ASP A 45 1.41 -7.96 -9.40
C ASP A 45 0.83 -7.04 -8.31
N ILE A 46 0.85 -7.48 -7.06
CA ILE A 46 0.35 -6.68 -5.93
C ILE A 46 1.32 -5.56 -5.55
N GLY A 47 2.62 -5.84 -5.61
CA GLY A 47 3.66 -4.89 -5.18
C GLY A 47 3.64 -3.59 -5.96
N SER A 48 3.28 -3.59 -7.26
CA SER A 48 3.16 -2.37 -8.05
C SER A 48 2.18 -1.38 -7.44
N HIS A 49 1.03 -1.85 -6.96
CA HIS A 49 0.02 -1.03 -6.30
C HIS A 49 0.52 -0.47 -4.95
N LEU A 50 1.27 -1.28 -4.20
CA LEU A 50 1.79 -0.87 -2.89
C LEU A 50 2.96 0.10 -3.00
N ILE A 51 3.81 -0.05 -4.02
CA ILE A 51 4.89 0.89 -4.32
C ILE A 51 4.31 2.23 -4.81
N ASP A 52 3.28 2.22 -5.66
CA ASP A 52 2.58 3.45 -6.08
C ASP A 52 1.96 4.16 -4.86
N LEU A 53 1.37 3.40 -3.94
CA LEU A 53 0.84 3.95 -2.70
C LEU A 53 1.93 4.60 -1.83
N CYS A 54 3.09 3.97 -1.71
CA CYS A 54 4.25 4.54 -1.01
C CYS A 54 4.79 5.80 -1.70
N LEU A 55 4.89 5.77 -3.04
CA LEU A 55 5.26 6.92 -3.86
C LEU A 55 4.30 8.10 -3.61
N TYR A 56 2.99 7.83 -3.61
CA TYR A 56 1.97 8.84 -3.33
C TYR A 56 2.08 9.44 -1.93
N TRP A 57 2.34 8.61 -0.90
CA TRP A 57 2.39 9.08 0.48
C TRP A 57 3.71 9.74 0.86
N PHE A 58 4.85 9.15 0.49
CA PHE A 58 6.17 9.48 1.03
C PHE A 58 7.12 10.08 0.00
N GLY A 59 6.86 9.90 -1.30
CA GLY A 59 7.69 10.41 -2.40
C GLY A 59 8.57 9.34 -3.05
N LYS A 60 9.49 9.77 -3.93
CA LYS A 60 10.18 8.94 -4.91
C LYS A 60 11.60 8.47 -4.54
N ASP A 61 12.12 8.86 -3.39
CA ASP A 61 13.52 8.59 -3.01
C ASP A 61 13.66 7.19 -2.36
N PHE A 62 13.49 6.14 -3.18
CA PHE A 62 13.62 4.74 -2.76
C PHE A 62 15.08 4.31 -2.62
N LYS A 63 15.49 3.85 -1.44
CA LYS A 63 16.84 3.39 -1.10
C LYS A 63 16.81 2.06 -0.35
N ASN A 64 17.92 1.34 -0.35
CA ASN A 64 18.13 0.12 0.44
C ASN A 64 17.01 -0.92 0.22
N ILE A 65 16.68 -1.17 -1.05
CA ILE A 65 15.60 -2.08 -1.42
C ILE A 65 16.11 -3.51 -1.28
N ASN A 66 15.42 -4.31 -0.45
CA ASN A 66 15.75 -5.71 -0.20
C ASN A 66 14.49 -6.58 -0.17
N ILE A 67 14.55 -7.75 -0.80
CA ILE A 67 13.58 -8.82 -0.64
C ILE A 67 13.99 -9.61 0.60
N ILE A 68 13.12 -9.70 1.60
CA ILE A 68 13.36 -10.44 2.85
C ILE A 68 12.86 -11.86 2.72
N ALA A 69 11.72 -12.06 2.07
CA ALA A 69 11.13 -13.35 1.80
C ALA A 69 10.48 -13.35 0.43
N SER A 70 10.58 -14.48 -0.25
CA SER A 70 9.95 -14.73 -1.55
C SER A 70 9.61 -16.21 -1.65
N ASN A 71 8.34 -16.55 -1.41
CA ASN A 71 7.88 -17.93 -1.28
C ASN A 71 6.94 -18.28 -2.43
N LYS A 72 6.96 -19.56 -2.80
CA LYS A 72 6.12 -20.19 -3.81
C LYS A 72 5.32 -21.31 -3.15
N PHE A 73 4.14 -21.00 -2.65
CA PHE A 73 3.30 -21.99 -1.95
C PHE A 73 2.41 -22.77 -2.93
N GLU A 74 1.75 -22.09 -3.84
CA GLU A 74 0.82 -22.67 -4.79
C GLU A 74 1.19 -22.42 -6.26
N ASN A 75 1.97 -21.36 -6.55
CA ASN A 75 2.30 -20.90 -7.89
C ASN A 75 3.74 -21.26 -8.30
N ASN A 76 4.04 -21.15 -9.61
CA ASN A 76 5.40 -21.31 -10.14
C ASN A 76 6.26 -20.05 -9.89
N SER A 77 5.63 -18.90 -9.80
CA SER A 77 6.23 -17.64 -9.38
C SER A 77 5.91 -17.33 -7.91
N PRO A 78 6.62 -16.41 -7.24
CA PRO A 78 6.31 -16.04 -5.87
C PRO A 78 4.85 -15.62 -5.69
N ASP A 79 4.18 -16.21 -4.72
CA ASP A 79 2.80 -15.91 -4.33
C ASP A 79 2.68 -15.32 -2.91
N HIS A 80 3.82 -15.27 -2.20
CA HIS A 80 4.02 -14.52 -0.97
C HIS A 80 5.40 -13.86 -0.99
N ALA A 81 5.49 -12.60 -0.57
CA ALA A 81 6.75 -11.91 -0.47
C ALA A 81 6.74 -10.80 0.60
N ILE A 82 7.93 -10.54 1.15
CA ILE A 82 8.20 -9.41 2.05
C ILE A 82 9.35 -8.60 1.46
N ILE A 83 9.12 -7.30 1.30
CA ILE A 83 10.12 -6.34 0.82
C ILE A 83 10.29 -5.23 1.85
N LYS A 84 11.52 -4.81 2.09
CA LYS A 84 11.83 -3.63 2.88
C LYS A 84 12.67 -2.63 2.08
N PHE A 85 12.48 -1.36 2.37
CA PHE A 85 13.24 -0.27 1.77
C PHE A 85 13.10 1.02 2.59
N ASN A 86 13.84 2.04 2.21
CA ASN A 86 13.71 3.36 2.79
C ASN A 86 13.18 4.36 1.76
N ILE A 87 12.34 5.30 2.20
CA ILE A 87 12.07 6.54 1.48
C ILE A 87 12.52 7.69 2.39
N LYS A 88 13.57 8.41 1.98
CA LYS A 88 14.27 9.35 2.86
C LYS A 88 14.75 8.62 4.15
N ASN A 89 14.28 9.05 5.32
CA ASN A 89 14.57 8.43 6.61
C ASN A 89 13.41 7.57 7.15
N ILE A 90 12.45 7.20 6.30
CA ILE A 90 11.31 6.39 6.69
C ILE A 90 11.63 4.94 6.31
N PHE A 91 11.63 4.04 7.29
CA PHE A 91 11.70 2.61 7.05
C PHE A 91 10.33 2.08 6.60
N ILE A 92 10.31 1.31 5.52
CA ILE A 92 9.06 0.77 4.96
C ILE A 92 9.21 -0.74 4.79
N GLU A 93 8.23 -1.47 5.30
CA GLU A 93 8.05 -2.90 5.12
C GLU A 93 6.72 -3.16 4.41
N ILE A 94 6.78 -3.93 3.35
CA ILE A 94 5.61 -4.36 2.58
C ILE A 94 5.58 -5.88 2.56
N GLU A 95 4.48 -6.44 3.03
CA GLU A 95 4.15 -7.85 2.91
C GLU A 95 2.98 -8.04 1.97
N MET A 96 3.08 -8.99 1.05
CA MET A 96 2.06 -9.26 0.04
C MET A 96 1.85 -10.76 -0.15
N SER A 97 0.59 -11.18 -0.33
CA SER A 97 0.24 -12.59 -0.51
C SER A 97 -0.96 -12.79 -1.43
N LEU A 98 -0.87 -13.80 -2.29
CA LEU A 98 -2.02 -14.31 -3.07
C LEU A 98 -2.75 -15.45 -2.36
N CYS A 99 -2.22 -15.90 -1.19
CA CYS A 99 -2.72 -17.04 -0.41
C CYS A 99 -3.40 -16.58 0.89
N MET A 100 -4.27 -15.57 0.83
CA MET A 100 -4.90 -14.96 2.02
C MET A 100 -6.42 -15.10 2.02
N TRP A 101 -7.00 -16.01 1.36
CA TRP A 101 -8.44 -16.41 1.28
C TRP A 101 -9.49 -15.29 1.46
N LYS A 102 -9.16 -14.21 2.13
CA LYS A 102 -9.96 -13.00 2.31
C LYS A 102 -9.13 -11.77 1.90
N ASN A 103 -9.71 -10.84 1.14
CA ASN A 103 -9.05 -9.57 0.88
C ASN A 103 -8.75 -8.85 2.19
N THR A 104 -7.47 -8.75 2.51
CA THR A 104 -6.98 -8.14 3.73
C THR A 104 -6.00 -7.04 3.39
N PHE A 105 -6.26 -5.84 3.88
CA PHE A 105 -5.31 -4.72 3.80
C PHE A 105 -5.10 -4.15 5.19
N ARG A 106 -3.87 -3.94 5.54
CA ARG A 106 -3.49 -3.28 6.77
C ARG A 106 -2.31 -2.35 6.50
N CYS A 107 -2.37 -1.14 7.05
CA CYS A 107 -1.27 -0.19 6.98
C CYS A 107 -1.13 0.53 8.32
N ASP A 108 0.04 0.42 8.90
CA ASP A 108 0.42 1.07 10.17
C ASP A 108 1.54 2.06 9.89
N VAL A 109 1.30 3.34 10.16
CA VAL A 109 2.31 4.41 10.04
C VAL A 109 2.60 4.97 11.42
N ILE A 110 3.85 4.87 11.84
CA ILE A 110 4.29 5.29 13.17
C ILE A 110 5.17 6.52 13.06
N GLY A 111 4.85 7.52 13.86
CA GLY A 111 5.60 8.77 13.92
C GLY A 111 5.91 9.21 15.34
N SER A 112 6.64 10.31 15.47
CA SER A 112 7.14 10.82 16.77
C SER A 112 6.03 11.34 17.69
N LYS A 113 4.90 11.77 17.14
CA LYS A 113 3.76 12.33 17.91
C LYS A 113 2.53 11.41 17.92
N GLY A 114 2.59 10.26 17.26
CA GLY A 114 1.46 9.33 17.19
C GLY A 114 1.56 8.35 16.05
N SER A 115 0.47 7.64 15.79
CA SER A 115 0.38 6.63 14.73
C SER A 115 -0.95 6.72 13.99
N ALA A 116 -0.94 6.25 12.74
CA ALA A 116 -2.12 6.13 11.90
C ALA A 116 -2.27 4.68 11.42
N HIS A 117 -3.47 4.13 11.55
CA HIS A 117 -3.77 2.73 11.26
C HIS A 117 -4.94 2.64 10.29
N LEU A 118 -4.74 1.92 9.18
CA LEU A 118 -5.78 1.63 8.20
C LEU A 118 -6.02 0.13 8.15
N ASN A 119 -7.28 -0.26 8.17
CA ASN A 119 -7.71 -1.63 7.94
C ASN A 119 -8.79 -1.68 6.87
N SER A 120 -8.67 -2.63 5.95
CA SER A 120 -9.55 -2.85 4.81
C SER A 120 -9.51 -1.76 3.73
N LEU A 121 -9.79 -2.17 2.49
CA LEU A 121 -9.89 -1.33 1.30
C LEU A 121 -11.25 -1.48 0.64
N CYS A 122 -12.34 -1.23 1.35
CA CYS A 122 -13.71 -1.27 0.83
C CYS A 122 -14.22 -2.64 0.32
N LYS A 123 -13.41 -3.70 0.34
CA LYS A 123 -13.81 -5.04 -0.09
C LYS A 123 -14.00 -5.96 1.11
N TRP A 124 -15.19 -6.56 1.21
CA TRP A 124 -15.54 -7.62 2.19
C TRP A 124 -15.40 -7.23 3.66
N GLY A 125 -15.63 -5.97 3.99
CA GLY A 125 -15.61 -5.52 5.37
C GLY A 125 -15.65 -4.01 5.53
N LYS A 126 -15.77 -3.60 6.77
CA LYS A 126 -15.82 -2.19 7.15
C LYS A 126 -14.42 -1.58 7.03
N ASN A 127 -14.32 -0.46 6.35
CA ASN A 127 -13.09 0.33 6.35
C ASN A 127 -12.91 0.99 7.70
N PHE A 128 -11.70 0.95 8.17
CA PHE A 128 -11.35 1.50 9.44
C PHE A 128 -10.08 2.35 9.29
N PHE A 129 -10.17 3.60 9.71
CA PHE A 129 -9.03 4.49 9.82
C PHE A 129 -8.98 5.08 11.22
N GLU A 130 -7.85 4.93 11.87
CA GLU A 130 -7.63 5.32 13.25
C GLU A 130 -6.35 6.15 13.36
N LEU A 131 -6.42 7.23 14.13
CA LEU A 131 -5.29 8.04 14.57
C LEU A 131 -5.14 7.87 16.09
N ARG A 132 -3.92 7.60 16.54
CA ARG A 132 -3.56 7.54 17.96
C ARG A 132 -2.52 8.59 18.27
N GLU A 133 -2.82 9.48 19.20
CA GLU A 133 -1.89 10.50 19.68
C GLU A 133 -1.01 9.92 20.78
N ARG A 134 0.30 10.11 20.65
CA ARG A 134 1.26 9.63 21.64
C ARG A 134 1.06 10.35 22.97
N LYS A 135 1.05 9.61 24.09
CA LYS A 135 1.10 10.15 25.46
C LYS A 135 2.50 9.94 26.02
N LEU A 136 3.10 10.99 26.54
CA LEU A 136 4.43 10.96 27.17
C LEU A 136 4.29 10.97 28.71
N PRO A 137 5.22 10.31 29.44
CA PRO A 137 6.34 9.45 28.98
C PRO A 137 5.83 8.13 28.39
N SER A 138 4.71 7.61 28.88
CA SER A 138 3.96 6.45 28.36
C SER A 138 2.51 6.53 28.84
N GLY A 139 1.61 5.75 28.20
CA GLY A 139 0.22 5.63 28.62
C GLY A 139 -0.71 5.39 27.45
N GLN A 140 -1.99 5.21 27.74
CA GLN A 140 -3.01 4.97 26.73
C GLN A 140 -3.14 6.19 25.79
N PRO A 141 -2.93 6.04 24.47
CA PRO A 141 -3.02 7.15 23.53
C PRO A 141 -4.46 7.63 23.36
N LYS A 142 -4.64 8.92 23.12
CA LYS A 142 -5.93 9.44 22.65
C LYS A 142 -6.22 8.84 21.27
N ARG A 143 -7.40 8.29 21.10
CA ARG A 143 -7.83 7.59 19.90
C ARG A 143 -8.86 8.40 19.15
N LYS A 144 -8.62 8.67 17.86
CA LYS A 144 -9.60 9.24 16.94
C LYS A 144 -9.89 8.27 15.83
N VAL A 145 -11.14 7.81 15.74
CA VAL A 145 -11.58 6.82 14.76
C VAL A 145 -12.37 7.52 13.66
N PHE A 146 -11.94 7.30 12.42
CA PHE A 146 -12.65 7.73 11.23
C PHE A 146 -13.29 6.49 10.59
N LYS A 147 -14.58 6.28 10.80
CA LYS A 147 -15.31 5.17 10.17
C LYS A 147 -15.86 5.65 8.82
N LYS A 148 -15.43 5.01 7.74
CA LYS A 148 -16.12 5.14 6.46
C LYS A 148 -16.78 3.81 6.15
N TYR A 149 -18.10 3.81 6.20
CA TYR A 149 -18.91 2.69 5.73
C TYR A 149 -19.23 2.95 4.26
N SER A 150 -18.70 2.14 3.35
CA SER A 150 -19.21 2.06 1.99
C SER A 150 -19.80 0.67 1.80
N LEU A 151 -21.10 0.59 1.59
CA LEU A 151 -21.77 -0.64 1.17
C LEU A 151 -21.47 -0.98 -0.29
N LYS A 152 -20.98 0.00 -1.06
CA LYS A 152 -20.58 -0.16 -2.46
C LYS A 152 -19.16 0.38 -2.62
N ASP A 153 -18.34 -0.37 -3.36
CA ASP A 153 -16.99 0.08 -3.74
C ASP A 153 -17.10 1.30 -4.67
N PRO A 154 -16.69 2.50 -4.25
CA PRO A 154 -16.80 3.70 -5.08
C PRO A 154 -15.66 3.83 -6.08
N THR A 155 -14.67 2.92 -6.08
CA THR A 155 -13.41 3.05 -6.80
C THR A 155 -13.63 3.23 -8.29
N TRP A 156 -14.37 2.34 -8.93
CA TRP A 156 -14.65 2.41 -10.36
C TRP A 156 -15.37 3.69 -10.78
N LYS A 157 -16.33 4.16 -9.97
CA LYS A 157 -17.02 5.43 -10.23
C LYS A 157 -16.07 6.62 -10.16
N LEU A 158 -15.21 6.63 -9.14
CA LEU A 158 -14.24 7.71 -8.93
C LEU A 158 -13.14 7.69 -10.00
N GLU A 159 -12.66 6.53 -10.41
CA GLU A 159 -11.72 6.38 -11.51
C GLU A 159 -12.28 6.87 -12.83
N ASN A 160 -13.53 6.51 -13.16
CA ASN A 160 -14.20 6.98 -14.38
C ASN A 160 -14.35 8.51 -14.38
N LEU A 161 -14.78 9.10 -13.25
CA LEU A 161 -14.87 10.56 -13.12
C LEU A 161 -13.50 11.22 -13.27
N TYR A 162 -12.45 10.63 -12.70
CA TYR A 162 -11.10 11.13 -12.83
C TYR A 162 -10.58 11.04 -14.27
N LEU A 163 -10.80 9.90 -14.94
CA LEU A 163 -10.45 9.70 -16.35
C LEU A 163 -11.12 10.74 -17.25
N LYS A 164 -12.43 10.97 -17.09
CA LYS A 164 -13.15 12.00 -17.83
C LYS A 164 -12.54 13.41 -17.63
N LYS A 165 -12.10 13.72 -16.40
CA LYS A 165 -11.42 14.98 -16.09
C LYS A 165 -10.06 15.09 -16.78
N LEU A 166 -9.28 13.98 -16.84
CA LEU A 166 -7.99 13.93 -17.54
C LEU A 166 -8.16 14.16 -19.04
N ILE A 167 -9.13 13.48 -19.67
CA ILE A 167 -9.44 13.62 -21.10
C ILE A 167 -9.78 15.10 -21.42
N LYS A 168 -10.67 15.72 -20.63
CA LYS A 168 -11.02 17.14 -20.82
C LYS A 168 -9.82 18.09 -20.71
N LYS A 169 -8.84 17.74 -19.86
CA LYS A 169 -7.62 18.53 -19.69
C LYS A 169 -6.51 18.17 -20.67
N ARG A 170 -6.74 17.25 -21.61
CA ARG A 170 -5.72 16.68 -22.51
C ARG A 170 -4.46 16.22 -21.78
N TYR A 171 -4.63 15.64 -20.59
CA TYR A 171 -3.53 15.14 -19.77
C TYR A 171 -3.29 13.67 -20.05
N PHE A 172 -2.08 13.33 -20.47
CA PHE A 172 -1.68 11.99 -20.92
C PHE A 172 -1.29 11.02 -19.79
N GLY A 173 -1.74 11.28 -18.58
CA GLY A 173 -1.57 10.37 -17.46
C GLY A 173 -0.30 10.59 -16.64
N ASN A 174 0.05 9.59 -15.82
CA ASN A 174 1.07 9.69 -14.79
C ASN A 174 2.32 8.87 -15.12
N LEU A 175 2.73 8.88 -16.39
CA LEU A 175 3.85 8.08 -16.93
C LEU A 175 5.14 8.22 -16.09
N LYS A 176 5.37 9.40 -15.51
CA LYS A 176 6.53 9.63 -14.63
C LYS A 176 6.51 8.72 -13.39
N ASN A 177 5.33 8.48 -12.80
CA ASN A 177 5.20 7.55 -11.67
C ASN A 177 5.45 6.11 -12.11
N ASP A 178 4.92 5.72 -13.27
CA ASP A 178 5.11 4.37 -13.81
C ASP A 178 6.58 4.08 -14.08
N LEU A 179 7.34 5.07 -14.60
CA LEU A 179 8.79 4.96 -14.77
C LEU A 179 9.53 4.78 -13.44
N ILE A 180 9.11 5.49 -12.38
CA ILE A 180 9.69 5.35 -11.04
C ILE A 180 9.42 3.95 -10.48
N ILE A 181 8.17 3.47 -10.59
CA ILE A 181 7.78 2.13 -10.14
C ILE A 181 8.56 1.06 -10.90
N ASN A 182 8.68 1.19 -12.22
CA ASN A 182 9.46 0.27 -13.03
C ASN A 182 10.96 0.29 -12.65
N SER A 183 11.51 1.47 -12.38
CA SER A 183 12.89 1.61 -11.88
C SER A 183 13.07 0.92 -10.52
N PHE A 184 12.08 0.96 -9.64
CA PHE A 184 12.10 0.21 -8.39
C PHE A 184 12.24 -1.30 -8.64
N PHE A 185 11.41 -1.86 -9.53
CA PHE A 185 11.46 -3.31 -9.84
C PHE A 185 12.71 -3.76 -10.60
N LYS A 186 13.44 -2.86 -11.24
CA LYS A 186 14.74 -3.17 -11.84
C LYS A 186 15.87 -3.32 -10.82
N LYS A 187 15.68 -2.80 -9.60
CA LYS A 187 16.68 -2.82 -8.53
C LYS A 187 16.58 -4.05 -7.62
N ILE A 188 15.57 -4.90 -7.81
CA ILE A 188 15.33 -6.13 -7.01
C ILE A 188 15.31 -7.38 -7.85
#